data_9be8d05fd03870eac2ef18f0895aa51e
#
_entry.id   9be8d05fd03870eac2ef18f0895aa51e
#
_cell.length_a   1.000
_cell.length_b   1.000
_cell.length_c   1.000
_cell.angle_alpha   90.00
_cell.angle_beta   90.00
_cell.angle_gamma   90.00
#
_symmetry.space_group_name_H-M   'P 1'
#
loop_
_entity.id
_entity.type
_entity.pdbx_description
1 polymer ?
#
loop_
_entity_poly.entity_id
_entity_poly.type
_entity_poly.pdbx_seq_one_letter_code
_entity_poly.pdbx_strand_id
1 'polypeptide(L)'
;MRELTRAEVQELLARPEELVAVWPDAAGERLDVIVPRHLEREGFRFVAEDDERRRMAGIAYGYAGAPGQWWHDLVAAAMEDDAQDRWLAPGHFEFVELAVRPDLRRRGLGGRLHDALLAGLAAPTAVLSTEVDNEPALGLYRRRGWQVIVPEIDFGPELPPFVVLGKDLTR
;
A
#
# COMPACT_ATOMS: atom_id res chain seq x y z
N MET A 1 7.42 -1.24 15.96
CA MET A 1 7.56 -1.19 14.48
C MET A 1 8.72 -2.07 14.08
N ARG A 2 8.54 -3.00 13.17
CA ARG A 2 9.56 -3.87 12.61
C ARG A 2 9.34 -4.05 11.11
N GLU A 3 10.42 -4.13 10.36
CA GLU A 3 10.38 -4.52 8.95
C GLU A 3 10.55 -6.03 8.89
N LEU A 4 9.70 -6.70 8.11
CA LEU A 4 9.71 -8.15 7.96
C LEU A 4 10.44 -8.56 6.68
N THR A 5 11.24 -9.58 6.79
CA THR A 5 11.82 -10.26 5.63
C THR A 5 10.75 -11.03 4.85
N ARG A 6 11.04 -11.35 3.58
CA ARG A 6 10.15 -12.18 2.76
C ARG A 6 9.80 -13.51 3.42
N ALA A 7 10.79 -14.15 4.08
CA ALA A 7 10.57 -15.41 4.79
C ALA A 7 9.59 -15.24 5.96
N GLU A 8 9.72 -14.19 6.76
CA GLU A 8 8.78 -13.90 7.85
C GLU A 8 7.37 -13.61 7.34
N VAL A 9 7.23 -12.91 6.20
CA VAL A 9 5.91 -12.70 5.58
C VAL A 9 5.33 -14.01 5.06
N GLN A 10 6.13 -14.90 4.47
CA GLN A 10 5.69 -16.25 4.08
C GLN A 10 5.20 -17.07 5.28
N GLU A 11 5.89 -16.99 6.44
CA GLU A 11 5.43 -17.62 7.67
C GLU A 11 4.11 -17.04 8.19
N LEU A 12 3.89 -15.72 8.04
CA LEU A 12 2.61 -15.09 8.37
C LEU A 12 1.48 -15.56 7.43
N LEU A 13 1.75 -15.69 6.14
CA LEU A 13 0.77 -16.21 5.17
C LEU A 13 0.39 -17.67 5.47
N ALA A 14 1.30 -18.46 6.02
CA ALA A 14 1.02 -19.83 6.47
C ALA A 14 0.12 -19.89 7.74
N ARG A 15 -0.04 -18.75 8.44
CA ARG A 15 -0.88 -18.58 9.63
C ARG A 15 -1.69 -17.28 9.51
N PRO A 16 -2.67 -17.25 8.60
CA PRO A 16 -3.32 -16.00 8.14
C PRO A 16 -4.18 -15.32 9.22
N GLU A 17 -4.49 -15.98 10.34
CA GLU A 17 -5.35 -15.43 11.40
C GLU A 17 -4.83 -14.11 11.98
N GLU A 18 -3.51 -13.93 12.06
CA GLU A 18 -2.91 -12.69 12.53
C GLU A 18 -3.13 -11.54 11.52
N LEU A 19 -2.96 -11.84 10.22
CA LEU A 19 -3.23 -10.89 9.14
C LEU A 19 -4.71 -10.56 9.02
N VAL A 20 -5.59 -11.56 9.10
CA VAL A 20 -7.04 -11.37 9.05
C VAL A 20 -7.53 -10.53 10.23
N ALA A 21 -6.95 -10.67 11.42
CA ALA A 21 -7.30 -9.84 12.56
C ALA A 21 -7.01 -8.34 12.33
N VAL A 22 -5.98 -8.01 11.56
CA VAL A 22 -5.59 -6.64 11.21
C VAL A 22 -6.30 -6.15 9.95
N TRP A 23 -6.49 -7.03 9.01
CA TRP A 23 -7.01 -6.79 7.68
C TRP A 23 -8.12 -7.79 7.34
N PRO A 24 -9.33 -7.62 7.91
CA PRO A 24 -10.42 -8.62 7.80
C PRO A 24 -10.82 -8.95 6.38
N ASP A 25 -10.76 -7.96 5.49
CA ASP A 25 -11.16 -8.12 4.08
C ASP A 25 -10.10 -8.80 3.21
N ALA A 26 -8.96 -9.22 3.81
CA ALA A 26 -7.89 -9.87 3.08
C ALA A 26 -8.05 -11.39 2.94
N ALA A 27 -8.93 -12.01 3.71
CA ALA A 27 -9.14 -13.47 3.68
C ALA A 27 -9.46 -13.98 2.27
N GLY A 28 -8.94 -15.18 1.93
CA GLY A 28 -9.10 -15.77 0.61
C GLY A 28 -8.10 -15.27 -0.41
N GLU A 29 -8.55 -14.98 -1.63
CA GLU A 29 -7.69 -14.70 -2.80
C GLU A 29 -6.56 -13.68 -2.51
N ARG A 30 -6.83 -12.66 -1.69
CA ARG A 30 -5.84 -11.63 -1.38
C ARG A 30 -4.62 -12.19 -0.64
N LEU A 31 -4.83 -13.01 0.39
CA LEU A 31 -3.74 -13.65 1.13
C LEU A 31 -3.19 -14.90 0.43
N ASP A 32 -4.05 -15.62 -0.32
CA ASP A 32 -3.67 -16.89 -0.93
C ASP A 32 -2.94 -16.71 -2.27
N VAL A 33 -3.21 -15.62 -3.00
CA VAL A 33 -2.71 -15.40 -4.36
C VAL A 33 -2.01 -14.05 -4.52
N ILE A 34 -2.65 -12.95 -4.09
CA ILE A 34 -2.18 -11.60 -4.40
C ILE A 34 -0.92 -11.27 -3.61
N VAL A 35 -0.94 -11.40 -2.28
CA VAL A 35 0.23 -11.10 -1.44
C VAL A 35 1.42 -12.01 -1.78
N PRO A 36 1.27 -13.33 -1.98
CA PRO A 36 2.37 -14.18 -2.47
C PRO A 36 2.98 -13.70 -3.79
N ARG A 37 2.16 -13.26 -4.75
CA ARG A 37 2.65 -12.68 -6.01
C ARG A 37 3.43 -11.38 -5.79
N HIS A 38 2.96 -10.54 -4.87
CA HIS A 38 3.64 -9.29 -4.53
C HIS A 38 4.97 -9.51 -3.80
N LEU A 39 5.10 -10.58 -3.02
CA LEU A 39 6.38 -10.98 -2.39
C LEU A 39 7.51 -11.15 -3.40
N GLU A 40 7.22 -11.59 -4.63
CA GLU A 40 8.21 -11.80 -5.68
C GLU A 40 8.64 -10.50 -6.40
N ARG A 41 7.95 -9.38 -6.13
CA ARG A 41 8.25 -8.10 -6.77
C ARG A 41 9.58 -7.52 -6.26
N GLU A 42 10.30 -6.82 -7.14
CA GLU A 42 11.47 -6.05 -6.76
C GLU A 42 11.10 -4.97 -5.73
N GLY A 43 12.02 -4.65 -4.82
CA GLY A 43 11.78 -3.63 -3.82
C GLY A 43 10.63 -3.94 -2.85
N PHE A 44 10.15 -5.19 -2.78
CA PHE A 44 9.12 -5.57 -1.80
C PHE A 44 9.57 -5.23 -0.39
N ARG A 45 8.70 -4.50 0.31
CA ARG A 45 8.90 -4.04 1.67
C ARG A 45 7.63 -4.23 2.48
N PHE A 46 7.76 -4.76 3.69
CA PHE A 46 6.64 -5.02 4.59
C PHE A 46 6.99 -4.58 6.01
N VAL A 47 6.18 -3.71 6.58
CA VAL A 47 6.33 -3.26 7.97
C VAL A 47 5.13 -3.67 8.80
N ALA A 48 5.38 -4.02 10.05
CA ALA A 48 4.35 -4.39 11.01
C ALA A 48 4.60 -3.73 12.37
N GLU A 49 3.54 -3.52 13.13
CA GLU A 49 3.61 -3.11 14.54
C GLU A 49 2.73 -4.03 15.38
N ASP A 50 3.25 -4.45 16.52
CA ASP A 50 2.54 -5.26 17.49
C ASP A 50 2.01 -4.38 18.64
N ASP A 51 0.91 -4.80 19.28
CA ASP A 51 0.40 -4.17 20.49
C ASP A 51 1.23 -4.57 21.73
N GLU A 52 0.89 -4.03 22.89
CA GLU A 52 1.56 -4.32 24.16
C GLU A 52 1.51 -5.82 24.55
N ARG A 53 0.54 -6.56 24.01
CA ARG A 53 0.39 -8.00 24.20
C ARG A 53 1.08 -8.83 23.12
N ARG A 54 1.92 -8.17 22.28
CA ARG A 54 2.65 -8.80 21.18
C ARG A 54 1.73 -9.44 20.11
N ARG A 55 0.53 -8.91 19.92
CA ARG A 55 -0.37 -9.27 18.84
C ARG A 55 -0.25 -8.23 17.74
N MET A 56 -0.30 -8.67 16.50
CA MET A 56 -0.25 -7.75 15.36
C MET A 56 -1.31 -6.66 15.46
N ALA A 57 -0.90 -5.42 15.42
CA ALA A 57 -1.74 -4.22 15.54
C ALA A 57 -2.00 -3.54 14.20
N GLY A 58 -1.05 -3.66 13.28
CA GLY A 58 -1.17 -3.08 11.94
C GLY A 58 0.00 -3.46 11.05
N ILE A 59 -0.24 -3.31 9.75
CA ILE A 59 0.73 -3.58 8.68
C ILE A 59 0.71 -2.46 7.64
N ALA A 60 1.81 -2.33 6.90
CA ALA A 60 1.82 -1.68 5.59
C ALA A 60 2.84 -2.37 4.70
N TYR A 61 2.56 -2.46 3.39
CA TYR A 61 3.51 -3.00 2.44
C TYR A 61 3.39 -2.37 1.04
N GLY A 62 4.44 -2.54 0.28
CA GLY A 62 4.52 -2.12 -1.10
C GLY A 62 5.74 -2.70 -1.79
N TYR A 63 5.97 -2.30 -3.04
CA TYR A 63 7.07 -2.78 -3.88
C TYR A 63 7.41 -1.76 -4.98
N ALA A 64 8.47 -1.98 -5.73
CA ALA A 64 8.80 -1.16 -6.89
C ALA A 64 7.82 -1.43 -8.03
N GLY A 65 7.13 -0.38 -8.48
CA GLY A 65 6.24 -0.44 -9.62
C GLY A 65 7.00 -0.54 -10.93
N ALA A 66 6.44 -1.25 -11.91
CA ALA A 66 7.05 -1.44 -13.22
C ALA A 66 6.00 -1.72 -14.30
N PRO A 67 6.27 -1.35 -15.57
CA PRO A 67 5.44 -1.76 -16.71
C PRO A 67 5.23 -3.27 -16.76
N GLY A 68 4.05 -3.69 -17.19
CA GLY A 68 3.63 -5.11 -17.21
C GLY A 68 3.01 -5.58 -15.88
N GLN A 69 2.94 -4.74 -14.87
CA GLN A 69 2.16 -5.00 -13.66
C GLN A 69 0.74 -4.46 -13.86
N TRP A 70 -0.26 -5.26 -13.51
CA TRP A 70 -1.67 -4.96 -13.79
C TRP A 70 -2.11 -3.57 -13.28
N TRP A 71 -1.79 -3.22 -12.02
CA TRP A 71 -2.17 -1.93 -11.46
C TRP A 71 -1.42 -0.78 -12.14
N HIS A 72 -0.10 -0.93 -12.34
CA HIS A 72 0.73 0.05 -13.04
C HIS A 72 0.17 0.39 -14.41
N ASP A 73 -0.13 -0.64 -15.23
CA ASP A 73 -0.56 -0.44 -16.62
C ASP A 73 -1.93 0.23 -16.70
N LEU A 74 -2.86 -0.10 -15.78
CA LEU A 74 -4.16 0.58 -15.71
C LEU A 74 -4.03 2.05 -15.31
N VAL A 75 -3.19 2.36 -14.32
CA VAL A 75 -2.97 3.74 -13.87
C VAL A 75 -2.24 4.54 -14.94
N ALA A 76 -1.24 3.97 -15.60
CA ALA A 76 -0.55 4.60 -16.73
C ALA A 76 -1.54 4.95 -17.86
N ALA A 77 -2.42 4.02 -18.22
CA ALA A 77 -3.43 4.27 -19.25
C ALA A 77 -4.43 5.38 -18.91
N ALA A 78 -4.58 5.72 -17.64
CA ALA A 78 -5.44 6.80 -17.16
C ALA A 78 -4.73 8.16 -17.02
N MET A 79 -3.45 8.25 -17.39
CA MET A 79 -2.63 9.46 -17.28
C MET A 79 -2.14 9.95 -18.63
N GLU A 80 -1.90 11.26 -18.73
CA GLU A 80 -1.13 11.88 -19.81
C GLU A 80 0.36 11.52 -19.68
N ASP A 81 1.12 11.55 -20.78
CA ASP A 81 2.51 11.09 -20.84
C ASP A 81 3.43 11.80 -19.83
N ASP A 82 3.33 13.11 -19.68
CA ASP A 82 4.13 13.88 -18.73
C ASP A 82 3.82 13.55 -17.26
N ALA A 83 2.59 13.19 -16.96
CA ALA A 83 2.19 12.71 -15.65
C ALA A 83 2.74 11.30 -15.38
N GLN A 84 2.73 10.42 -16.39
CA GLN A 84 3.35 9.10 -16.30
C GLN A 84 4.85 9.23 -16.04
N ASP A 85 5.56 10.04 -16.85
CA ASP A 85 7.01 10.29 -16.71
C ASP A 85 7.39 10.81 -15.33
N ARG A 86 6.52 11.58 -14.70
CA ARG A 86 6.74 12.09 -13.36
C ARG A 86 6.45 11.06 -12.26
N TRP A 87 5.26 10.45 -12.29
CA TRP A 87 4.75 9.67 -11.16
C TRP A 87 5.06 8.19 -11.23
N LEU A 88 5.17 7.65 -12.45
CA LEU A 88 5.48 6.26 -12.74
C LEU A 88 6.90 6.08 -13.30
N ALA A 89 7.78 7.07 -13.08
CA ALA A 89 9.19 7.00 -13.46
C ALA A 89 9.84 5.70 -12.94
N PRO A 90 10.84 5.16 -13.63
CA PRO A 90 11.54 3.94 -13.20
C PRO A 90 11.98 4.03 -11.74
N GLY A 91 11.63 3.00 -10.96
CA GLY A 91 11.95 2.93 -9.54
C GLY A 91 10.93 3.62 -8.62
N HIS A 92 9.77 4.09 -9.14
CA HIS A 92 8.68 4.52 -8.26
C HIS A 92 8.22 3.38 -7.34
N PHE A 93 7.64 3.73 -6.20
CA PHE A 93 7.16 2.77 -5.20
C PHE A 93 5.64 2.69 -5.21
N GLU A 94 5.08 1.49 -5.41
CA GLU A 94 3.66 1.22 -5.22
C GLU A 94 3.39 0.91 -3.75
N PHE A 95 2.70 1.83 -3.07
CA PHE A 95 2.22 1.65 -1.71
C PHE A 95 0.90 0.88 -1.78
N VAL A 96 0.95 -0.44 -1.51
CA VAL A 96 -0.16 -1.34 -1.84
C VAL A 96 -1.21 -1.41 -0.74
N GLU A 97 -0.78 -1.53 0.53
CA GLU A 97 -1.71 -1.73 1.64
C GLU A 97 -1.27 -1.02 2.92
N LEU A 98 -2.26 -0.55 3.65
CA LEU A 98 -2.13 -0.02 5.00
C LEU A 98 -3.34 -0.44 5.83
N ALA A 99 -3.15 -1.42 6.68
CA ALA A 99 -4.22 -1.94 7.52
C ALA A 99 -3.90 -1.77 9.01
N VAL A 100 -4.91 -1.38 9.77
CA VAL A 100 -4.84 -1.25 11.23
C VAL A 100 -6.01 -2.02 11.84
N ARG A 101 -5.71 -2.86 12.81
CA ARG A 101 -6.71 -3.62 13.55
C ARG A 101 -7.84 -2.69 14.02
N PRO A 102 -9.11 -3.04 13.82
CA PRO A 102 -10.25 -2.14 14.01
C PRO A 102 -10.29 -1.47 15.39
N ASP A 103 -9.99 -2.21 16.46
CA ASP A 103 -9.99 -1.70 17.85
C ASP A 103 -8.83 -0.71 18.16
N LEU A 104 -7.83 -0.60 17.28
CA LEU A 104 -6.66 0.27 17.42
C LEU A 104 -6.65 1.44 16.44
N ARG A 105 -7.67 1.57 15.59
CA ARG A 105 -7.80 2.70 14.65
C ARG A 105 -7.91 4.02 15.37
N ARG A 106 -7.60 5.13 14.68
CA ARG A 106 -7.68 6.52 15.17
C ARG A 106 -6.71 6.85 16.31
N ARG A 107 -5.69 6.03 16.54
CA ARG A 107 -4.63 6.23 17.54
C ARG A 107 -3.27 6.58 16.93
N GLY A 108 -3.25 7.04 15.68
CA GLY A 108 -2.01 7.42 14.97
C GLY A 108 -1.18 6.26 14.41
N LEU A 109 -1.58 4.99 14.64
CA LEU A 109 -0.82 3.82 14.19
C LEU A 109 -0.68 3.78 12.65
N GLY A 110 -1.74 4.03 11.90
CA GLY A 110 -1.66 4.08 10.45
C GLY A 110 -0.64 5.10 9.93
N GLY A 111 -0.54 6.24 10.62
CA GLY A 111 0.48 7.24 10.29
C GLY A 111 1.91 6.76 10.52
N ARG A 112 2.17 6.07 11.64
CA ARG A 112 3.51 5.52 11.92
C ARG A 112 3.89 4.41 10.93
N LEU A 113 2.95 3.54 10.57
CA LEU A 113 3.15 2.48 9.57
C LEU A 113 3.46 3.07 8.19
N HIS A 114 2.68 4.07 7.76
CA HIS A 114 2.94 4.82 6.53
C HIS A 114 4.36 5.41 6.52
N ASP A 115 4.73 6.13 7.57
CA ASP A 115 6.01 6.82 7.66
C ASP A 115 7.17 5.80 7.68
N ALA A 116 7.01 4.67 8.37
CA ALA A 116 7.99 3.59 8.42
C ALA A 116 8.16 2.88 7.08
N LEU A 117 7.06 2.64 6.34
CA LEU A 117 7.14 1.99 5.02
C LEU A 117 7.93 2.83 4.01
N LEU A 118 7.76 4.15 4.05
CA LEU A 118 8.43 5.06 3.12
C LEU A 118 9.83 5.50 3.59
N ALA A 119 10.18 5.28 4.86
CA ALA A 119 11.46 5.72 5.40
C ALA A 119 12.66 5.08 4.70
N GLY A 120 13.58 5.90 4.19
CA GLY A 120 14.82 5.42 3.56
C GLY A 120 14.64 4.77 2.18
N LEU A 121 13.48 4.88 1.55
CA LEU A 121 13.31 4.47 0.15
C LEU A 121 14.15 5.36 -0.77
N ALA A 122 14.83 4.74 -1.72
CA ALA A 122 15.54 5.45 -2.79
C ALA A 122 14.63 5.80 -3.99
N ALA A 123 13.34 5.45 -3.90
CA ALA A 123 12.35 5.73 -4.94
C ALA A 123 12.14 7.25 -5.12
N PRO A 124 12.01 7.76 -6.36
CA PRO A 124 11.75 9.18 -6.58
C PRO A 124 10.33 9.58 -6.15
N THR A 125 9.37 8.69 -6.34
CA THR A 125 7.96 8.90 -6.03
C THR A 125 7.35 7.66 -5.39
N ALA A 126 6.25 7.84 -4.67
CA ALA A 126 5.35 6.77 -4.27
C ALA A 126 3.95 7.04 -4.83
N VAL A 127 3.25 5.96 -5.20
CA VAL A 127 1.88 6.01 -5.74
C VAL A 127 1.00 5.00 -5.01
N LEU A 128 -0.28 5.30 -4.90
CA LEU A 128 -1.29 4.40 -4.32
C LEU A 128 -2.67 4.68 -4.91
N SER A 129 -3.59 3.75 -4.72
CA SER A 129 -5.02 3.99 -4.92
C SER A 129 -5.80 3.73 -3.64
N THR A 130 -6.90 4.46 -3.46
CA THR A 130 -7.89 4.21 -2.40
C THR A 130 -9.28 4.57 -2.93
N GLU A 131 -10.32 4.03 -2.32
CA GLU A 131 -11.70 4.37 -2.70
C GLU A 131 -11.94 5.87 -2.55
N VAL A 132 -12.73 6.46 -3.48
CA VAL A 132 -12.98 7.91 -3.52
C VAL A 132 -13.69 8.44 -2.27
N ASP A 133 -14.42 7.60 -1.56
CA ASP A 133 -15.17 7.90 -0.34
C ASP A 133 -14.46 7.48 0.95
N ASN A 134 -13.25 6.92 0.87
CA ASN A 134 -12.45 6.54 2.04
C ASN A 134 -11.83 7.76 2.75
N GLU A 135 -12.68 8.61 3.33
CA GLU A 135 -12.25 9.85 4.02
C GLU A 135 -11.16 9.64 5.09
N PRO A 136 -11.17 8.56 5.91
CA PRO A 136 -10.08 8.31 6.85
C PRO A 136 -8.72 8.15 6.19
N ALA A 137 -8.64 7.41 5.08
CA ALA A 137 -7.41 7.21 4.31
C ALA A 137 -7.00 8.49 3.59
N LEU A 138 -7.94 9.13 2.88
CA LEU A 138 -7.69 10.40 2.19
C LEU A 138 -7.17 11.47 3.13
N GLY A 139 -7.76 11.61 4.31
CA GLY A 139 -7.30 12.54 5.33
C GLY A 139 -5.91 12.20 5.87
N LEU A 140 -5.53 10.93 5.97
CA LEU A 140 -4.18 10.52 6.36
C LEU A 140 -3.17 10.90 5.29
N TYR A 141 -3.45 10.58 4.03
CA TYR A 141 -2.55 10.81 2.91
C TYR A 141 -2.39 12.31 2.60
N ARG A 142 -3.47 13.10 2.58
CA ARG A 142 -3.40 14.57 2.39
C ARG A 142 -2.49 15.25 3.43
N ARG A 143 -2.61 14.88 4.71
CA ARG A 143 -1.74 15.41 5.78
C ARG A 143 -0.26 15.03 5.63
N ARG A 144 0.05 14.03 4.81
CA ARG A 144 1.42 13.58 4.51
C ARG A 144 1.92 14.02 3.15
N GLY A 145 1.23 14.97 2.52
CA GLY A 145 1.68 15.60 1.28
C GLY A 145 1.42 14.78 0.02
N TRP A 146 0.52 13.79 0.08
CA TRP A 146 0.04 13.11 -1.11
C TRP A 146 -0.89 14.02 -1.91
N GLN A 147 -0.80 13.93 -3.24
CA GLN A 147 -1.56 14.71 -4.19
C GLN A 147 -2.43 13.79 -5.04
N VAL A 148 -3.63 14.24 -5.42
CA VAL A 148 -4.45 13.53 -6.40
C VAL A 148 -3.78 13.62 -7.77
N ILE A 149 -3.53 12.49 -8.41
CA ILE A 149 -2.92 12.39 -9.74
C ILE A 149 -3.88 11.80 -10.78
N VAL A 150 -4.80 10.92 -10.36
CA VAL A 150 -5.97 10.52 -11.15
C VAL A 150 -7.19 10.66 -10.24
N PRO A 151 -8.12 11.58 -10.52
CA PRO A 151 -9.24 11.88 -9.62
C PRO A 151 -10.24 10.74 -9.49
N GLU A 152 -10.39 9.93 -10.54
CA GLU A 152 -11.25 8.76 -10.54
C GLU A 152 -10.74 7.72 -11.53
N ILE A 153 -10.69 6.46 -11.12
CA ILE A 153 -10.32 5.31 -11.95
C ILE A 153 -11.19 4.11 -11.57
N ASP A 154 -11.60 3.35 -12.58
CA ASP A 154 -12.35 2.12 -12.44
C ASP A 154 -11.41 0.90 -12.61
N PHE A 155 -11.30 0.07 -11.60
CA PHE A 155 -10.52 -1.17 -11.62
C PHE A 155 -11.34 -2.42 -11.94
N GLY A 156 -12.63 -2.26 -12.22
CA GLY A 156 -13.51 -3.35 -12.64
C GLY A 156 -14.93 -3.23 -12.10
N PRO A 157 -15.89 -3.91 -12.73
CA PRO A 157 -17.34 -3.66 -12.54
C PRO A 157 -17.87 -3.97 -11.14
N GLU A 158 -17.13 -4.73 -10.34
CA GLU A 158 -17.54 -5.10 -8.99
C GLU A 158 -16.82 -4.28 -7.90
N LEU A 159 -15.96 -3.34 -8.31
CA LEU A 159 -15.22 -2.49 -7.39
C LEU A 159 -15.82 -1.07 -7.37
N PRO A 160 -15.75 -0.37 -6.23
CA PRO A 160 -16.10 1.05 -6.19
C PRO A 160 -15.10 1.87 -7.00
N PRO A 161 -15.41 3.12 -7.33
CA PRO A 161 -14.44 4.02 -7.95
C PRO A 161 -13.28 4.34 -6.98
N PHE A 162 -12.07 4.45 -7.55
CA PHE A 162 -10.84 4.76 -6.81
C PHE A 162 -10.27 6.11 -7.24
N VAL A 163 -9.53 6.73 -6.35
CA VAL A 163 -8.64 7.87 -6.64
C VAL A 163 -7.20 7.38 -6.57
N VAL A 164 -6.35 7.86 -7.48
CA VAL A 164 -4.90 7.60 -7.41
C VAL A 164 -4.19 8.82 -6.83
N LEU A 165 -3.33 8.56 -5.87
CA LEU A 165 -2.52 9.57 -5.20
C LEU A 165 -1.04 9.35 -5.49
N GLY A 166 -0.29 10.44 -5.63
CA GLY A 166 1.15 10.46 -5.79
C GLY A 166 1.82 11.29 -4.69
N LYS A 167 3.01 10.86 -4.29
CA LYS A 167 3.87 11.56 -3.35
C LYS A 167 5.30 11.62 -3.88
N ASP A 168 5.87 12.83 -3.90
CA ASP A 168 7.29 13.05 -4.16
C ASP A 168 8.11 12.65 -2.92
N LEU A 169 9.12 11.80 -3.09
CA LEU A 169 9.99 11.30 -2.02
C LEU A 169 11.37 11.95 -2.03
N THR A 170 11.68 12.78 -3.02
CA THR A 170 13.00 13.43 -3.18
C THR A 170 13.16 14.71 -2.36
N ARG A 171 12.17 15.05 -1.52
CA ARG A 171 12.16 16.27 -0.68
C ARG A 171 12.24 15.94 0.80
#